data_e4d6883985a4d33b32a05befcbe89d9a
#
_entry.id   e4d6883985a4d33b32a05befcbe89d9a
#
_cell.length_a   1.000
_cell.length_b   1.000
_cell.length_c   1.000
_cell.angle_alpha   90.00
_cell.angle_beta   90.00
_cell.angle_gamma   90.00
#
_symmetry.space_group_name_H-M   'P 1'
#
loop_
_entity.id
_entity.type
_entity.pdbx_description
1 polymer ?
#
loop_
_entity_poly.entity_id
_entity_poly.type
_entity_poly.pdbx_seq_one_letter_code
_entity_poly.pdbx_strand_id
1 'polypeptide(L)'
;MLGVEYLLKMQYKNGGFPQYFPERKAEAYSSQITFNDNAMVNALKMLRDVAVENGRFQLMGVEKGLRKKCQVAYERGLQCVLDCQIRVDEQGRVLEYGTEAWKEGHRTVWCQQHDKVTLAPVKARAYELPSYSGMGETCGILELLMDVENPSEEVSEAVRCGVEWLESHVMKNVMLERFTNEEGKKDVRLLEREGAEPLWARFYDLEHAEPMFCDRSGVPRKKLSEVDYERRNGYTWVGNDPQKVIDRYRGTK
;
A
#
# COMPACT_ATOMS: atom_id res chain seq x y z
N MET A 1 11.98 7.24 24.22
CA MET A 1 11.48 8.38 23.40
C MET A 1 12.36 8.74 22.19
N LEU A 2 13.67 8.43 22.17
CA LEU A 2 14.57 8.70 21.03
C LEU A 2 14.02 8.20 19.66
N GLY A 3 13.41 7.02 19.61
CA GLY A 3 12.83 6.49 18.38
C GLY A 3 11.67 7.33 17.81
N VAL A 4 10.86 7.93 18.68
CA VAL A 4 9.74 8.81 18.26
C VAL A 4 10.28 10.13 17.71
N GLU A 5 11.31 10.70 18.36
CA GLU A 5 11.97 11.93 17.86
C GLU A 5 12.65 11.67 16.51
N TYR A 6 13.17 10.46 16.31
CA TYR A 6 13.73 10.03 15.03
C TYR A 6 12.65 9.98 13.93
N LEU A 7 11.47 9.40 14.20
CA LEU A 7 10.34 9.41 13.27
C LEU A 7 9.89 10.83 12.93
N LEU A 8 9.82 11.75 13.92
CA LEU A 8 9.47 13.15 13.68
C LEU A 8 10.46 13.86 12.77
N LYS A 9 11.76 13.52 12.84
CA LYS A 9 12.80 14.04 11.94
C LYS A 9 12.78 13.40 10.55
N MET A 10 12.31 12.16 10.45
CA MET A 10 12.24 11.39 9.22
C MET A 10 11.12 11.86 8.30
N GLN A 11 10.05 12.45 8.85
CA GLN A 11 8.86 12.83 8.11
C GLN A 11 9.14 13.98 7.14
N TYR A 12 8.72 13.82 5.89
CA TYR A 12 8.75 14.89 4.88
C TYR A 12 7.76 16.01 5.20
N LYS A 13 7.94 17.18 4.58
CA LYS A 13 7.06 18.36 4.78
C LYS A 13 5.60 18.06 4.40
N ASN A 14 5.38 17.23 3.39
CA ASN A 14 4.04 16.80 2.96
C ASN A 14 3.45 15.66 3.83
N GLY A 15 4.13 15.24 4.87
CA GLY A 15 3.65 14.19 5.77
C GLY A 15 4.11 12.77 5.43
N GLY A 16 4.71 12.54 4.26
CA GLY A 16 5.21 11.25 3.84
C GLY A 16 6.44 10.78 4.62
N PHE A 17 6.76 9.49 4.50
CA PHE A 17 7.93 8.89 5.12
C PHE A 17 8.74 8.09 4.10
N PRO A 18 10.08 8.25 4.06
CA PRO A 18 10.97 7.37 3.33
C PRO A 18 11.08 5.99 4.02
N GLN A 19 11.71 5.04 3.35
CA GLN A 19 12.02 3.75 3.95
C GLN A 19 13.17 3.82 4.97
N TYR A 20 14.13 4.73 4.73
CA TYR A 20 15.31 4.92 5.59
C TYR A 20 15.58 6.39 5.87
N PHE A 21 16.07 6.67 7.07
CA PHE A 21 16.54 7.98 7.46
C PHE A 21 17.88 7.86 8.22
N PRO A 22 18.89 8.72 7.96
CA PRO A 22 18.90 9.72 6.88
C PRO A 22 18.84 9.08 5.48
N GLU A 23 18.34 9.84 4.50
CA GLU A 23 18.27 9.39 3.11
C GLU A 23 19.66 8.99 2.59
N ARG A 24 19.75 7.84 1.89
CA ARG A 24 21.02 7.38 1.32
C ARG A 24 21.41 8.18 0.08
N LYS A 25 20.45 8.30 -0.87
CA LYS A 25 20.55 9.08 -2.12
C LYS A 25 19.16 9.59 -2.44
N ALA A 26 19.05 10.83 -2.94
CA ALA A 26 17.78 11.46 -3.23
C ALA A 26 16.92 10.70 -4.26
N GLU A 27 17.58 10.05 -5.24
CA GLU A 27 16.95 9.29 -6.32
C GLU A 27 16.68 7.83 -5.96
N ALA A 28 17.15 7.36 -4.79
CA ALA A 28 16.92 5.98 -4.38
C ALA A 28 15.43 5.74 -4.11
N TYR A 29 14.91 4.58 -4.51
CA TYR A 29 13.53 4.20 -4.20
C TYR A 29 13.22 4.29 -2.70
N SER A 30 14.23 4.03 -1.86
CA SER A 30 14.11 4.12 -0.41
C SER A 30 13.97 5.55 0.14
N SER A 31 14.16 6.57 -0.70
CA SER A 31 13.94 7.99 -0.42
C SER A 31 12.59 8.50 -0.96
N GLN A 32 11.75 7.62 -1.47
CA GLN A 32 10.39 7.92 -1.87
C GLN A 32 9.42 7.70 -0.70
N ILE A 33 8.18 8.19 -0.80
CA ILE A 33 7.13 7.86 0.16
C ILE A 33 6.88 6.36 0.06
N THR A 34 7.06 5.64 1.18
CA THR A 34 7.11 4.17 1.16
C THR A 34 5.97 3.56 1.96
N PHE A 35 5.02 2.95 1.26
CA PHE A 35 4.00 2.09 1.84
C PHE A 35 4.43 0.62 1.90
N ASN A 36 5.41 0.22 1.06
CA ASN A 36 5.93 -1.14 1.06
C ASN A 36 6.28 -1.63 2.47
N ASP A 37 5.92 -2.88 2.77
CA ASP A 37 6.08 -3.50 4.09
C ASP A 37 5.42 -2.71 5.24
N ASN A 38 4.39 -1.92 4.93
CA ASN A 38 3.69 -1.03 5.88
C ASN A 38 4.61 0.00 6.57
N ALA A 39 5.72 0.41 5.93
CA ALA A 39 6.71 1.29 6.56
C ALA A 39 6.08 2.60 7.07
N MET A 40 5.38 3.34 6.21
CA MET A 40 4.69 4.58 6.60
C MET A 40 3.51 4.30 7.53
N VAL A 41 2.73 3.25 7.29
CA VAL A 41 1.59 2.85 8.12
C VAL A 41 2.03 2.59 9.56
N ASN A 42 3.13 1.86 9.76
CA ASN A 42 3.68 1.58 11.09
C ASN A 42 4.21 2.85 11.78
N ALA A 43 4.83 3.77 11.02
CA ALA A 43 5.26 5.05 11.56
C ALA A 43 4.05 5.88 12.04
N LEU A 44 2.96 5.94 11.26
CA LEU A 44 1.74 6.65 11.62
C LEU A 44 1.04 6.02 12.82
N LYS A 45 0.91 4.68 12.88
CA LYS A 45 0.36 3.98 14.06
C LYS A 45 1.17 4.31 15.31
N MET A 46 2.50 4.31 15.23
CA MET A 46 3.37 4.70 16.36
C MET A 46 3.13 6.16 16.80
N LEU A 47 3.06 7.11 15.88
CA LEU A 47 2.83 8.52 16.19
C LEU A 47 1.45 8.73 16.83
N ARG A 48 0.41 8.09 16.31
CA ARG A 48 -0.94 8.08 16.89
C ARG A 48 -0.91 7.56 18.32
N ASP A 49 -0.35 6.39 18.54
CA ASP A 49 -0.36 5.73 19.84
C ASP A 49 0.39 6.55 20.90
N VAL A 50 1.46 7.25 20.53
CA VAL A 50 2.15 8.21 21.39
C VAL A 50 1.29 9.44 21.69
N ALA A 51 0.61 9.99 20.66
CA ALA A 51 -0.20 11.19 20.81
C ALA A 51 -1.37 11.00 21.79
N VAL A 52 -2.04 9.84 21.73
CA VAL A 52 -3.21 9.51 22.58
C VAL A 52 -2.85 8.66 23.79
N GLU A 53 -1.57 8.43 24.06
CA GLU A 53 -1.08 7.57 25.16
C GLU A 53 -1.68 6.16 25.14
N ASN A 54 -1.83 5.57 23.97
CA ASN A 54 -2.38 4.23 23.82
C ASN A 54 -1.40 3.13 24.32
N GLY A 55 -1.96 2.05 24.87
CA GLY A 55 -1.20 0.87 25.27
C GLY A 55 -0.02 1.20 26.22
N ARG A 56 1.19 0.79 25.83
CA ARG A 56 2.40 0.98 26.66
C ARG A 56 2.73 2.45 26.95
N PHE A 57 2.28 3.39 26.12
CA PHE A 57 2.59 4.80 26.29
C PHE A 57 1.87 5.44 27.47
N GLN A 58 0.77 4.88 27.95
CA GLN A 58 0.10 5.30 29.18
C GLN A 58 1.04 5.21 30.41
N LEU A 59 1.90 4.20 30.44
CA LEU A 59 2.83 3.94 31.54
C LEU A 59 4.15 4.71 31.43
N MET A 60 4.42 5.30 30.27
CA MET A 60 5.72 5.95 29.98
C MET A 60 5.76 7.42 30.36
N GLY A 61 4.64 8.03 30.73
CA GLY A 61 4.57 9.46 31.11
C GLY A 61 5.12 10.38 30.01
N VAL A 62 4.62 10.21 28.77
CA VAL A 62 5.11 10.96 27.62
C VAL A 62 4.82 12.44 27.79
N GLU A 63 5.86 13.29 27.63
CA GLU A 63 5.74 14.75 27.77
C GLU A 63 4.66 15.31 26.81
N LYS A 64 3.81 16.21 27.33
CA LYS A 64 2.70 16.84 26.59
C LYS A 64 3.17 17.50 25.26
N GLY A 65 4.35 18.13 25.27
CA GLY A 65 4.95 18.75 24.10
C GLY A 65 5.26 17.74 23.00
N LEU A 66 5.78 16.56 23.36
CA LEU A 66 6.06 15.51 22.41
C LEU A 66 4.78 14.87 21.87
N ARG A 67 3.77 14.63 22.70
CA ARG A 67 2.45 14.14 22.26
C ARG A 67 1.83 15.06 21.22
N LYS A 68 1.85 16.38 21.47
CA LYS A 68 1.34 17.36 20.49
C LYS A 68 2.10 17.31 19.15
N LYS A 69 3.43 17.16 19.17
CA LYS A 69 4.22 16.99 17.95
C LYS A 69 3.84 15.73 17.20
N CYS A 70 3.62 14.61 17.91
CA CYS A 70 3.19 13.35 17.32
C CYS A 70 1.80 13.47 16.69
N GLN A 71 0.86 14.16 17.35
CA GLN A 71 -0.49 14.40 16.81
C GLN A 71 -0.43 15.15 15.48
N VAL A 72 0.29 16.26 15.43
CA VAL A 72 0.47 17.07 14.22
C VAL A 72 1.15 16.27 13.09
N ALA A 73 2.14 15.46 13.44
CA ALA A 73 2.84 14.62 12.48
C ALA A 73 1.94 13.49 11.94
N TYR A 74 1.11 12.88 12.81
CA TYR A 74 0.11 11.88 12.42
C TYR A 74 -0.93 12.46 11.46
N GLU A 75 -1.52 13.62 11.80
CA GLU A 75 -2.52 14.30 10.95
C GLU A 75 -1.95 14.64 9.56
N ARG A 76 -0.72 15.19 9.49
CA ARG A 76 -0.05 15.41 8.20
C ARG A 76 0.19 14.13 7.43
N GLY A 77 0.56 13.08 8.13
CA GLY A 77 0.77 11.77 7.51
C GLY A 77 -0.52 11.17 6.97
N LEU A 78 -1.64 11.30 7.69
CA LEU A 78 -2.95 10.89 7.17
C LEU A 78 -3.31 11.65 5.91
N GLN A 79 -3.11 12.97 5.88
CA GLN A 79 -3.36 13.75 4.67
C GLN A 79 -2.50 13.27 3.50
N CYS A 80 -1.22 13.01 3.73
CA CYS A 80 -0.33 12.45 2.70
C CYS A 80 -0.81 11.07 2.20
N VAL A 81 -1.35 10.22 3.07
CA VAL A 81 -1.99 8.95 2.66
C VAL A 81 -3.16 9.21 1.72
N LEU A 82 -4.04 10.15 2.05
CA LEU A 82 -5.20 10.51 1.22
C LEU A 82 -4.79 11.11 -0.12
N ASP A 83 -3.74 11.94 -0.11
CA ASP A 83 -3.18 12.58 -1.30
C ASP A 83 -2.48 11.57 -2.24
N CYS A 84 -1.86 10.52 -1.69
CA CYS A 84 -1.26 9.44 -2.44
C CYS A 84 -2.27 8.44 -3.01
N GLN A 85 -3.54 8.47 -2.61
CA GLN A 85 -4.54 7.58 -3.17
C GLN A 85 -4.69 7.86 -4.67
N ILE A 86 -4.42 6.86 -5.51
CA ILE A 86 -4.47 7.02 -6.96
C ILE A 86 -5.90 7.36 -7.37
N ARG A 87 -6.04 8.40 -8.19
CA ARG A 87 -7.31 8.80 -8.77
C ARG A 87 -7.27 8.68 -10.28
N VAL A 88 -8.40 8.31 -10.85
CA VAL A 88 -8.57 8.08 -12.28
C VAL A 88 -9.75 8.88 -12.83
N ASP A 89 -9.70 9.17 -14.12
CA ASP A 89 -10.85 9.71 -14.85
C ASP A 89 -11.87 8.62 -15.23
N GLU A 90 -12.93 9.00 -15.92
CA GLU A 90 -13.99 8.09 -16.40
C GLU A 90 -13.46 7.01 -17.37
N GLN A 91 -12.31 7.22 -17.99
CA GLN A 91 -11.65 6.27 -18.88
C GLN A 91 -10.61 5.40 -18.16
N GLY A 92 -10.46 5.53 -16.82
CA GLY A 92 -9.50 4.79 -16.03
C GLY A 92 -8.06 5.32 -16.09
N ARG A 93 -7.82 6.50 -16.69
CA ARG A 93 -6.47 7.08 -16.79
C ARG A 93 -6.08 7.74 -15.47
N VAL A 94 -4.87 7.44 -14.99
CA VAL A 94 -4.34 8.03 -13.75
C VAL A 94 -4.18 9.54 -13.89
N LEU A 95 -4.67 10.27 -12.91
CA LEU A 95 -4.68 11.72 -12.85
C LEU A 95 -3.50 12.26 -12.04
N GLU A 96 -2.94 13.39 -12.47
CA GLU A 96 -1.83 14.05 -11.80
C GLU A 96 -2.33 14.78 -10.55
N TYR A 97 -1.67 14.52 -9.40
CA TYR A 97 -1.98 15.12 -8.10
C TYR A 97 -2.01 16.65 -8.16
N GLY A 98 -2.99 17.23 -7.52
CA GLY A 98 -3.14 18.68 -7.37
C GLY A 98 -3.77 19.41 -8.55
N THR A 99 -4.08 18.71 -9.65
CA THR A 99 -4.85 19.28 -10.78
C THR A 99 -6.35 19.34 -10.44
N GLU A 100 -7.12 20.16 -11.16
CA GLU A 100 -8.59 20.19 -10.99
C GLU A 100 -9.20 18.82 -11.34
N ALA A 101 -8.72 18.19 -12.43
CA ALA A 101 -9.15 16.84 -12.80
C ALA A 101 -8.91 15.81 -11.68
N TRP A 102 -7.77 15.90 -10.97
CA TRP A 102 -7.51 15.01 -9.85
C TRP A 102 -8.49 15.21 -8.68
N LYS A 103 -8.90 16.45 -8.40
CA LYS A 103 -9.87 16.73 -7.32
C LYS A 103 -11.22 16.08 -7.59
N GLU A 104 -11.63 16.01 -8.85
CA GLU A 104 -12.88 15.43 -9.32
C GLU A 104 -12.76 13.93 -9.65
N GLY A 105 -11.54 13.41 -9.70
CA GLY A 105 -11.24 12.04 -10.09
C GLY A 105 -11.72 10.97 -9.11
N HIS A 106 -12.03 9.80 -9.62
CA HIS A 106 -12.43 8.63 -8.83
C HIS A 106 -11.26 8.05 -8.06
N ARG A 107 -11.40 7.90 -6.75
CA ARG A 107 -10.42 7.27 -5.87
C ARG A 107 -10.34 5.77 -6.14
N THR A 108 -9.12 5.22 -6.07
CA THR A 108 -8.85 3.79 -6.19
C THR A 108 -8.08 3.27 -4.97
N VAL A 109 -6.92 2.68 -5.17
CA VAL A 109 -5.99 2.21 -4.14
C VAL A 109 -4.64 2.91 -4.26
N TRP A 110 -3.63 2.44 -3.57
CA TRP A 110 -2.30 3.05 -3.51
C TRP A 110 -1.27 2.22 -4.26
N CYS A 111 -0.17 2.86 -4.66
CA CYS A 111 1.06 2.18 -5.07
C CYS A 111 1.91 1.85 -3.84
N GLN A 112 2.85 0.91 -3.96
CA GLN A 112 3.81 0.61 -2.90
C GLN A 112 4.69 1.81 -2.53
N GLN A 113 5.03 2.63 -3.53
CA GLN A 113 5.82 3.84 -3.36
C GLN A 113 5.29 4.95 -4.24
N HIS A 114 5.38 6.16 -3.69
CA HIS A 114 4.98 7.38 -4.38
C HIS A 114 6.13 8.37 -4.36
N ASP A 115 6.28 9.12 -5.44
CA ASP A 115 7.25 10.20 -5.52
C ASP A 115 7.05 11.21 -4.37
N LYS A 116 8.13 11.55 -3.69
CA LYS A 116 8.08 12.41 -2.52
C LYS A 116 7.72 13.87 -2.81
N VAL A 117 7.64 14.27 -4.08
CA VAL A 117 7.30 15.62 -4.52
C VAL A 117 5.97 15.66 -5.24
N THR A 118 5.83 14.81 -6.28
CA THR A 118 4.65 14.78 -7.16
C THR A 118 3.53 13.87 -6.64
N LEU A 119 3.81 13.03 -5.66
CA LEU A 119 2.92 11.99 -5.12
C LEU A 119 2.47 10.93 -6.15
N ALA A 120 3.02 10.96 -7.36
CA ALA A 120 2.75 9.97 -8.39
C ALA A 120 3.26 8.57 -8.00
N PRO A 121 2.62 7.49 -8.45
CA PRO A 121 3.17 6.15 -8.33
C PRO A 121 4.57 6.04 -8.94
N VAL A 122 5.52 5.45 -8.22
CA VAL A 122 6.90 5.30 -8.71
C VAL A 122 7.43 3.89 -8.55
N LYS A 123 8.43 3.57 -9.37
CA LYS A 123 9.16 2.32 -9.33
C LYS A 123 9.99 2.20 -8.05
N ALA A 124 9.99 1.01 -7.45
CA ALA A 124 10.92 0.65 -6.39
C ALA A 124 12.06 -0.24 -6.93
N ARG A 125 12.04 -1.53 -6.61
CA ARG A 125 13.00 -2.50 -7.17
C ARG A 125 12.68 -2.80 -8.64
N ALA A 126 13.56 -3.51 -9.32
CA ALA A 126 13.41 -3.82 -10.75
C ALA A 126 12.03 -4.41 -11.09
N TYR A 127 11.52 -5.29 -10.24
CA TYR A 127 10.25 -6.01 -10.40
C TYR A 127 9.06 -5.35 -9.70
N GLU A 128 9.24 -4.19 -9.09
CA GLU A 128 8.20 -3.40 -8.43
C GLU A 128 7.95 -2.13 -9.24
N LEU A 129 7.18 -2.29 -10.29
CA LEU A 129 6.82 -1.22 -11.21
C LEU A 129 5.72 -0.33 -10.61
N PRO A 130 5.56 0.93 -11.10
CA PRO A 130 4.40 1.73 -10.74
C PRO A 130 3.11 0.96 -11.03
N SER A 131 2.24 0.83 -10.03
CA SER A 131 1.08 -0.06 -10.10
C SER A 131 0.05 0.26 -9.02
N TYR A 132 -1.16 -0.25 -9.16
CA TYR A 132 -2.05 -0.39 -8.02
C TYR A 132 -1.58 -1.57 -7.16
N SER A 133 -1.43 -1.36 -5.84
CA SER A 133 -1.19 -2.46 -4.90
C SER A 133 -2.52 -3.14 -4.55
N GLY A 134 -2.68 -4.39 -4.96
CA GLY A 134 -3.90 -5.17 -4.72
C GLY A 134 -3.88 -5.97 -3.41
N MET A 135 -2.85 -5.83 -2.58
CA MET A 135 -2.66 -6.63 -1.37
C MET A 135 -2.15 -5.80 -0.18
N GLY A 136 -1.13 -6.28 0.50
CA GLY A 136 -0.64 -5.87 1.80
C GLY A 136 -0.54 -4.36 2.06
N GLU A 137 -0.03 -3.58 1.10
CA GLU A 137 0.13 -2.14 1.26
C GLU A 137 -1.23 -1.44 1.33
N THR A 138 -2.12 -1.70 0.37
CA THR A 138 -3.49 -1.18 0.39
C THR A 138 -4.25 -1.67 1.62
N CYS A 139 -4.12 -2.96 1.97
CA CYS A 139 -4.76 -3.51 3.18
C CYS A 139 -4.31 -2.77 4.44
N GLY A 140 -3.00 -2.57 4.61
CA GLY A 140 -2.47 -1.86 5.77
C GLY A 140 -2.92 -0.40 5.87
N ILE A 141 -3.04 0.28 4.72
CA ILE A 141 -3.56 1.65 4.65
C ILE A 141 -5.05 1.68 5.01
N LEU A 142 -5.86 0.80 4.43
CA LEU A 142 -7.29 0.73 4.72
C LEU A 142 -7.55 0.43 6.20
N GLU A 143 -6.79 -0.49 6.81
CA GLU A 143 -6.86 -0.76 8.24
C GLU A 143 -6.53 0.49 9.08
N LEU A 144 -5.47 1.24 8.72
CA LEU A 144 -5.09 2.49 9.38
C LEU A 144 -6.22 3.53 9.30
N LEU A 145 -6.83 3.70 8.12
CA LEU A 145 -7.91 4.66 7.90
C LEU A 145 -9.21 4.25 8.62
N MET A 146 -9.54 2.97 8.66
CA MET A 146 -10.67 2.43 9.42
C MET A 146 -10.49 2.52 10.94
N ASP A 147 -9.25 2.69 11.43
CA ASP A 147 -8.95 2.91 12.84
C ASP A 147 -9.06 4.39 13.25
N VAL A 148 -9.36 5.31 12.33
CA VAL A 148 -9.51 6.73 12.65
C VAL A 148 -10.81 6.95 13.42
N GLU A 149 -10.71 7.47 14.64
CA GLU A 149 -11.88 7.86 15.42
C GLU A 149 -12.53 9.12 14.81
N ASN A 150 -13.84 9.10 14.63
CA ASN A 150 -14.61 10.19 14.01
C ASN A 150 -14.03 10.62 12.65
N PRO A 151 -13.95 9.70 11.66
CA PRO A 151 -13.32 9.99 10.37
C PRO A 151 -14.03 11.13 9.64
N SER A 152 -13.25 11.96 8.95
CA SER A 152 -13.80 12.94 8.02
C SER A 152 -14.52 12.25 6.85
N GLU A 153 -15.32 13.01 6.11
CA GLU A 153 -15.94 12.51 4.88
C GLU A 153 -14.88 12.01 3.89
N GLU A 154 -13.76 12.72 3.75
CA GLU A 154 -12.66 12.34 2.88
C GLU A 154 -12.03 10.99 3.28
N VAL A 155 -11.81 10.75 4.57
CA VAL A 155 -11.31 9.46 5.08
C VAL A 155 -12.31 8.35 4.79
N SER A 156 -13.60 8.61 5.06
CA SER A 156 -14.67 7.63 4.84
C SER A 156 -14.81 7.26 3.36
N GLU A 157 -14.72 8.24 2.48
CA GLU A 157 -14.75 8.05 1.03
C GLU A 157 -13.51 7.27 0.55
N ALA A 158 -12.31 7.62 1.05
CA ALA A 158 -11.08 6.94 0.70
C ALA A 158 -11.14 5.44 1.04
N VAL A 159 -11.69 5.10 2.21
CA VAL A 159 -11.91 3.70 2.63
C VAL A 159 -12.92 3.02 1.72
N ARG A 160 -14.09 3.64 1.50
CA ARG A 160 -15.15 3.08 0.65
C ARG A 160 -14.62 2.76 -0.75
N CYS A 161 -13.99 3.73 -1.41
CA CYS A 161 -13.48 3.56 -2.76
C CYS A 161 -12.36 2.50 -2.83
N GLY A 162 -11.46 2.47 -1.84
CA GLY A 162 -10.41 1.44 -1.78
C GLY A 162 -10.96 0.03 -1.63
N VAL A 163 -11.99 -0.15 -0.79
CA VAL A 163 -12.66 -1.45 -0.63
C VAL A 163 -13.42 -1.85 -1.89
N GLU A 164 -14.20 -0.94 -2.50
CA GLU A 164 -14.92 -1.19 -3.75
C GLU A 164 -13.96 -1.56 -4.88
N TRP A 165 -12.78 -0.92 -4.94
CA TRP A 165 -11.75 -1.28 -5.90
C TRP A 165 -11.25 -2.72 -5.67
N LEU A 166 -10.95 -3.11 -4.43
CA LEU A 166 -10.53 -4.49 -4.11
C LEU A 166 -11.62 -5.50 -4.49
N GLU A 167 -12.89 -5.24 -4.18
CA GLU A 167 -14.02 -6.13 -4.54
C GLU A 167 -14.16 -6.32 -6.05
N SER A 168 -13.90 -5.25 -6.84
CA SER A 168 -14.01 -5.30 -8.31
C SER A 168 -12.82 -5.97 -9.00
N HIS A 169 -11.64 -6.04 -8.34
CA HIS A 169 -10.41 -6.57 -8.92
C HIS A 169 -9.97 -7.93 -8.35
N VAL A 170 -10.91 -8.65 -7.74
CA VAL A 170 -10.66 -10.02 -7.28
C VAL A 170 -10.43 -10.97 -8.45
N MET A 171 -9.40 -11.79 -8.37
CA MET A 171 -9.12 -12.89 -9.31
C MET A 171 -10.03 -14.08 -8.95
N LYS A 172 -11.17 -14.19 -9.63
CA LYS A 172 -12.15 -15.25 -9.41
C LYS A 172 -11.75 -16.54 -10.12
N ASN A 173 -12.05 -17.68 -9.50
CA ASN A 173 -11.80 -19.00 -10.08
C ASN A 173 -10.33 -19.25 -10.44
N VAL A 174 -9.41 -18.71 -9.65
CA VAL A 174 -7.97 -18.90 -9.82
C VAL A 174 -7.38 -19.37 -8.50
N MET A 175 -6.53 -20.38 -8.54
CA MET A 175 -5.80 -20.87 -7.38
C MET A 175 -4.29 -20.83 -7.62
N LEU A 176 -3.53 -20.59 -6.56
CA LEU A 176 -2.08 -20.75 -6.55
C LEU A 176 -1.74 -22.20 -6.20
N GLU A 177 -1.20 -22.95 -7.18
CA GLU A 177 -0.69 -24.30 -6.95
C GLU A 177 0.81 -24.25 -6.66
N ARG A 178 1.22 -25.00 -5.62
CA ARG A 178 2.63 -25.30 -5.31
C ARG A 178 2.92 -26.72 -5.71
N PHE A 179 3.91 -26.94 -6.59
CA PHE A 179 4.23 -28.25 -7.12
C PHE A 179 5.75 -28.46 -7.20
N THR A 180 6.15 -29.66 -7.54
CA THR A 180 7.55 -29.97 -7.87
C THR A 180 7.66 -30.07 -9.39
N ASN A 181 8.53 -29.26 -9.99
CA ASN A 181 8.74 -29.24 -11.44
C ASN A 181 9.58 -30.44 -11.93
N GLU A 182 9.77 -30.54 -13.24
CA GLU A 182 10.52 -31.62 -13.88
C GLU A 182 11.99 -31.72 -13.44
N GLU A 183 12.57 -30.61 -12.96
CA GLU A 183 13.91 -30.56 -12.41
C GLU A 183 13.96 -30.96 -10.92
N GLY A 184 12.86 -31.38 -10.32
CA GLY A 184 12.77 -31.72 -8.90
C GLY A 184 12.74 -30.52 -7.96
N LYS A 185 12.55 -29.29 -8.47
CA LYS A 185 12.50 -28.06 -7.68
C LYS A 185 11.06 -27.69 -7.34
N LYS A 186 10.86 -27.10 -6.15
CA LYS A 186 9.57 -26.52 -5.77
C LYS A 186 9.27 -25.32 -6.66
N ASP A 187 8.07 -25.27 -7.22
CA ASP A 187 7.63 -24.19 -8.11
C ASP A 187 6.17 -23.81 -7.82
N VAL A 188 5.72 -22.71 -8.42
CA VAL A 188 4.35 -22.20 -8.26
C VAL A 188 3.75 -21.84 -9.61
N ARG A 189 2.45 -22.00 -9.75
CA ARG A 189 1.68 -21.56 -10.90
C ARG A 189 0.26 -21.17 -10.51
N LEU A 190 -0.37 -20.35 -11.34
CA LEU A 190 -1.79 -20.05 -11.24
C LEU A 190 -2.56 -20.98 -12.16
N LEU A 191 -3.63 -21.58 -11.64
CA LEU A 191 -4.52 -22.48 -12.36
C LEU A 191 -5.96 -21.97 -12.26
N GLU A 192 -6.70 -22.14 -13.33
CA GLU A 192 -8.15 -21.97 -13.30
C GLU A 192 -8.78 -23.12 -12.49
N ARG A 193 -9.62 -22.74 -11.52
CA ARG A 193 -10.35 -23.68 -10.67
C ARG A 193 -11.65 -23.04 -10.23
N GLU A 194 -12.75 -23.55 -10.74
CA GLU A 194 -14.08 -23.11 -10.34
C GLU A 194 -14.30 -23.27 -8.84
N GLY A 195 -14.86 -22.24 -8.20
CA GLY A 195 -15.11 -22.21 -6.75
C GLY A 195 -13.85 -22.07 -5.88
N ALA A 196 -12.68 -21.73 -6.46
CA ALA A 196 -11.49 -21.42 -5.66
C ALA A 196 -11.73 -20.18 -4.78
N GLU A 197 -11.07 -20.18 -3.63
CA GLU A 197 -11.04 -19.01 -2.74
C GLU A 197 -10.56 -17.76 -3.49
N PRO A 198 -11.12 -16.56 -3.17
CA PRO A 198 -10.74 -15.34 -3.85
C PRO A 198 -9.26 -15.02 -3.63
N LEU A 199 -8.59 -14.60 -4.68
CA LEU A 199 -7.21 -14.15 -4.68
C LEU A 199 -7.11 -12.74 -5.28
N TRP A 200 -6.09 -12.02 -4.88
CA TRP A 200 -5.68 -10.75 -5.49
C TRP A 200 -4.24 -10.85 -5.93
N ALA A 201 -3.91 -10.21 -7.05
CA ALA A 201 -2.52 -9.98 -7.42
C ALA A 201 -1.90 -8.89 -6.52
N ARG A 202 -0.60 -8.99 -6.27
CA ARG A 202 0.11 -7.95 -5.54
C ARG A 202 0.11 -6.63 -6.31
N PHE A 203 0.25 -6.71 -7.64
CA PHE A 203 0.30 -5.57 -8.54
C PHE A 203 -0.73 -5.69 -9.66
N TYR A 204 -1.31 -4.55 -9.98
CA TYR A 204 -2.14 -4.34 -11.15
C TYR A 204 -1.58 -3.17 -11.95
N ASP A 205 -1.50 -3.28 -13.29
CA ASP A 205 -0.99 -2.20 -14.12
C ASP A 205 -1.87 -0.95 -14.04
N LEU A 206 -1.24 0.22 -14.27
CA LEU A 206 -1.93 1.51 -14.15
C LEU A 206 -2.81 1.86 -15.34
N GLU A 207 -2.72 1.13 -16.45
CA GLU A 207 -3.47 1.43 -17.69
C GLU A 207 -4.82 0.71 -17.73
N HIS A 208 -4.84 -0.59 -17.35
CA HIS A 208 -6.03 -1.42 -17.46
C HIS A 208 -6.48 -2.00 -16.12
N ALA A 209 -5.73 -1.78 -15.06
CA ALA A 209 -5.93 -2.41 -13.75
C ALA A 209 -5.99 -3.96 -13.82
N GLU A 210 -5.20 -4.55 -14.73
CA GLU A 210 -5.04 -6.01 -14.87
C GLU A 210 -3.90 -6.53 -13.98
N PRO A 211 -3.98 -7.78 -13.48
CA PRO A 211 -2.89 -8.41 -12.73
C PRO A 211 -1.57 -8.36 -13.51
N MET A 212 -0.52 -7.89 -12.85
CA MET A 212 0.81 -7.70 -13.42
C MET A 212 1.86 -8.43 -12.60
N PHE A 213 2.75 -9.14 -13.30
CA PHE A 213 3.89 -9.84 -12.73
C PHE A 213 5.18 -9.28 -13.33
N CYS A 214 6.30 -9.39 -12.64
CA CYS A 214 7.56 -8.88 -13.15
C CYS A 214 8.75 -9.62 -12.52
N ASP A 215 9.82 -9.77 -13.25
CA ASP A 215 11.10 -10.26 -12.74
C ASP A 215 12.15 -9.14 -12.70
N ARG A 216 13.41 -9.52 -12.46
CA ARG A 216 14.51 -8.56 -12.38
C ARG A 216 14.84 -7.86 -13.69
N SER A 217 14.28 -8.32 -14.83
CA SER A 217 14.40 -7.61 -16.12
C SER A 217 13.67 -6.28 -16.13
N GLY A 218 12.67 -6.11 -15.24
CA GLY A 218 11.82 -4.92 -15.22
C GLY A 218 10.77 -4.88 -16.33
N VAL A 219 10.56 -6.01 -17.02
CA VAL A 219 9.56 -6.15 -18.09
C VAL A 219 8.27 -6.70 -17.49
N PRO A 220 7.13 -6.00 -17.61
CA PRO A 220 5.85 -6.50 -17.10
C PRO A 220 5.42 -7.75 -17.85
N ARG A 221 4.78 -8.70 -17.11
CA ARG A 221 4.26 -9.97 -17.62
C ARG A 221 2.80 -10.11 -17.24
N LYS A 222 2.02 -10.73 -18.11
CA LYS A 222 0.59 -11.01 -17.86
C LYS A 222 0.37 -12.32 -17.10
N LYS A 223 1.34 -13.24 -17.16
CA LYS A 223 1.24 -14.56 -16.50
C LYS A 223 2.39 -14.77 -15.52
N LEU A 224 2.10 -15.32 -14.35
CA LEU A 224 3.11 -15.67 -13.35
C LEU A 224 4.14 -16.67 -13.91
N SER A 225 3.73 -17.56 -14.81
CA SER A 225 4.63 -18.53 -15.46
C SER A 225 5.70 -17.92 -16.36
N GLU A 226 5.53 -16.66 -16.77
CA GLU A 226 6.50 -15.92 -17.60
C GLU A 226 7.58 -15.23 -16.75
N VAL A 227 7.43 -15.21 -15.43
CA VAL A 227 8.39 -14.65 -14.48
C VAL A 227 9.52 -15.66 -14.24
N ASP A 228 10.76 -15.19 -14.16
CA ASP A 228 11.91 -16.01 -13.82
C ASP A 228 11.68 -16.85 -12.57
N TYR A 229 12.22 -18.07 -12.57
CA TYR A 229 12.07 -19.02 -11.47
C TYR A 229 12.41 -18.39 -10.10
N GLU A 230 13.50 -17.62 -10.02
CA GLU A 230 13.94 -16.99 -8.76
C GLU A 230 12.89 -16.02 -8.22
N ARG A 231 12.33 -15.15 -9.06
CA ARG A 231 11.30 -14.18 -8.63
C ARG A 231 9.95 -14.83 -8.49
N ARG A 232 9.58 -15.77 -9.35
CA ARG A 232 8.32 -16.50 -9.26
C ARG A 232 8.17 -17.20 -7.92
N ASN A 233 9.25 -17.78 -7.39
CA ASN A 233 9.23 -18.53 -6.14
C ASN A 233 9.69 -17.74 -4.92
N GLY A 234 10.49 -16.70 -5.10
CA GLY A 234 11.06 -15.88 -4.03
C GLY A 234 10.26 -14.62 -3.70
N TYR A 235 9.02 -14.49 -4.19
CA TYR A 235 8.19 -13.31 -3.96
C TYR A 235 6.71 -13.69 -3.86
N THR A 236 5.95 -12.97 -3.03
CA THR A 236 4.50 -13.19 -2.90
C THR A 236 3.76 -12.38 -3.95
N TRP A 237 3.29 -13.05 -4.99
CA TRP A 237 2.62 -12.43 -6.13
C TRP A 237 1.11 -12.35 -6.00
N VAL A 238 0.52 -13.27 -5.27
CA VAL A 238 -0.93 -13.33 -5.04
C VAL A 238 -1.22 -13.72 -3.61
N GLY A 239 -2.38 -13.31 -3.10
CA GLY A 239 -2.83 -13.64 -1.75
C GLY A 239 -4.29 -13.28 -1.53
N ASN A 240 -4.79 -13.55 -0.32
CA ASN A 240 -6.16 -13.32 0.08
C ASN A 240 -6.31 -12.31 1.24
N ASP A 241 -5.26 -11.55 1.56
CA ASP A 241 -5.30 -10.53 2.62
C ASP A 241 -6.45 -9.53 2.45
N PRO A 242 -6.80 -9.09 1.22
CA PRO A 242 -7.91 -8.15 1.00
C PRO A 242 -9.24 -8.67 1.51
N GLN A 243 -9.50 -9.97 1.51
CA GLN A 243 -10.77 -10.51 2.00
C GLN A 243 -11.05 -10.09 3.45
N LYS A 244 -10.04 -10.12 4.32
CA LYS A 244 -10.18 -9.71 5.73
C LYS A 244 -10.52 -8.23 5.89
N VAL A 245 -9.96 -7.39 5.03
CA VAL A 245 -10.23 -5.94 5.03
C VAL A 245 -11.65 -5.66 4.54
N ILE A 246 -12.08 -6.34 3.48
CA ILE A 246 -13.45 -6.27 2.96
C ILE A 246 -14.44 -6.72 4.02
N ASP A 247 -14.22 -7.89 4.65
CA ASP A 247 -15.07 -8.43 5.70
C ASP A 247 -15.18 -7.48 6.88
N ARG A 248 -14.06 -6.89 7.33
CA ARG A 248 -14.05 -5.87 8.38
C ARG A 248 -14.90 -4.67 8.01
N TYR A 249 -14.75 -4.14 6.79
CA TYR A 249 -15.50 -2.97 6.31
C TYR A 249 -16.99 -3.26 6.20
N ARG A 250 -17.37 -4.43 5.69
CA ARG A 250 -18.77 -4.86 5.54
C ARG A 250 -19.41 -5.31 6.85
N GLY A 251 -18.64 -5.46 7.94
CA GLY A 251 -19.11 -6.01 9.20
C GLY A 251 -19.46 -7.50 9.15
N THR A 252 -18.95 -8.21 8.15
CA THR A 252 -19.06 -9.67 8.03
C THR A 252 -17.89 -10.32 8.77
N LYS A 253 -18.19 -11.30 9.63
CA LYS A 253 -17.17 -12.07 10.38
C LYS A 253 -16.91 -13.39 9.71
#